data_0f809bfe6f6a0e2fda3174f4b0361689
#
_entry.id   0f809bfe6f6a0e2fda3174f4b0361689
#
_cell.length_a   1.000
_cell.length_b   1.000
_cell.length_c   1.000
_cell.angle_alpha   90.00
_cell.angle_beta   90.00
_cell.angle_gamma   90.00
#
_symmetry.space_group_name_H-M   'P 1'
#
loop_
_entity.id
_entity.type
_entity.pdbx_description
1 polymer ?
#
loop_
_entity_poly.entity_id
_entity_poly.type
_entity_poly.pdbx_seq_one_letter_code
_entity_poly.pdbx_strand_id
1 'polypeptide(L)'
;LEIFQAEKEWLKAIELARELPNVASQQEVAEFYCELASNEIMRSKPDSARAYLELAMQQNRKCVRASLLQGDLLLQEGRQEAAIEAWQRIEQQDPAYLALIAQRLLESYRKLERRDEGIALLSVYLERYPSLDLLDVVYQLVLEGEGTEAAYRLVRAELQRNPTLLGLEKLMSARLPLVAPEVRPDVELAKTIIQGYTKRLSRYRCDNCGFKARQFYWRCPACGGWETYPPRRSEEFDQTL
;
A
#
# COMPACT_ATOMS: atom_id res chain seq x y z
N LEU A 1 -8.52 21.09 18.57
CA LEU A 1 -7.63 20.20 17.80
C LEU A 1 -7.97 20.23 16.32
N GLU A 2 -9.25 20.05 15.95
CA GLU A 2 -9.71 20.01 14.54
C GLU A 2 -9.30 21.24 13.73
N ILE A 3 -9.35 22.44 14.33
CA ILE A 3 -8.92 23.69 13.69
C ILE A 3 -7.44 23.61 13.31
N PHE A 4 -6.56 23.22 14.24
CA PHE A 4 -5.12 23.09 13.97
C PHE A 4 -4.82 22.03 12.92
N GLN A 5 -5.58 20.94 12.92
CA GLN A 5 -5.47 19.91 11.87
C GLN A 5 -5.96 20.42 10.50
N ALA A 6 -7.02 21.22 10.45
CA ALA A 6 -7.53 21.80 9.20
C ALA A 6 -6.54 22.82 8.61
N GLU A 7 -5.94 23.63 9.48
CA GLU A 7 -4.92 24.63 9.12
C GLU A 7 -3.51 24.05 8.95
N LYS A 8 -3.33 22.73 9.18
CA LYS A 8 -2.04 22.00 9.13
C LYS A 8 -0.99 22.56 10.10
N GLU A 9 -1.45 23.13 11.20
CA GLU A 9 -0.60 23.63 12.28
C GLU A 9 -0.21 22.51 13.25
N TRP A 10 0.55 21.52 12.73
CA TRP A 10 0.83 20.27 13.43
C TRP A 10 1.58 20.43 14.75
N LEU A 11 2.47 21.43 14.88
CA LEU A 11 3.15 21.71 16.15
C LEU A 11 2.17 22.14 17.23
N LYS A 12 1.21 23.02 16.90
CA LYS A 12 0.17 23.45 17.86
C LYS A 12 -0.78 22.28 18.21
N ALA A 13 -1.08 21.41 17.25
CA ALA A 13 -1.86 20.21 17.50
C ALA A 13 -1.17 19.26 18.49
N ILE A 14 0.17 19.08 18.37
CA ILE A 14 0.98 18.27 19.26
C ILE A 14 1.08 18.91 20.66
N GLU A 15 1.30 20.22 20.75
CA GLU A 15 1.32 20.95 22.02
C GLU A 15 0.00 20.78 22.77
N LEU A 16 -1.13 21.00 22.08
CA LEU A 16 -2.46 20.81 22.65
C LEU A 16 -2.69 19.37 23.13
N ALA A 17 -2.24 18.37 22.37
CA ALA A 17 -2.35 16.96 22.75
C ALA A 17 -1.50 16.60 23.98
N ARG A 18 -0.36 17.30 24.21
CA ARG A 18 0.46 17.15 25.42
C ARG A 18 -0.20 17.78 26.65
N GLU A 19 -0.82 18.94 26.49
CA GLU A 19 -1.54 19.62 27.57
C GLU A 19 -2.83 18.90 27.95
N LEU A 20 -3.53 18.32 26.97
CA LEU A 20 -4.81 17.64 27.11
C LEU A 20 -4.72 16.21 26.55
N PRO A 21 -4.23 15.23 27.33
CA PRO A 21 -3.94 13.88 26.82
C PRO A 21 -5.13 13.12 26.22
N ASN A 22 -6.37 13.54 26.51
CA ASN A 22 -7.59 12.90 25.98
C ASN A 22 -8.08 13.52 24.65
N VAL A 23 -7.41 14.53 24.14
CA VAL A 23 -7.81 15.24 22.91
C VAL A 23 -7.38 14.52 21.64
N ALA A 24 -6.25 13.80 21.70
CA ALA A 24 -5.74 12.98 20.63
C ALA A 24 -5.14 11.68 21.17
N SER A 25 -5.29 10.59 20.43
CA SER A 25 -4.61 9.32 20.72
C SER A 25 -3.11 9.42 20.39
N GLN A 26 -2.30 8.53 20.97
CA GLN A 26 -0.87 8.42 20.61
C GLN A 26 -0.66 8.11 19.14
N GLN A 27 -1.58 7.38 18.52
CA GLN A 27 -1.60 7.09 17.09
C GLN A 27 -1.78 8.38 16.28
N GLU A 28 -2.74 9.24 16.62
CA GLU A 28 -2.94 10.52 15.94
C GLU A 28 -1.76 11.46 16.10
N VAL A 29 -1.16 11.51 17.29
CA VAL A 29 0.05 12.32 17.54
C VAL A 29 1.23 11.83 16.69
N ALA A 30 1.38 10.50 16.51
CA ALA A 30 2.38 9.95 15.62
C ALA A 30 2.16 10.41 14.17
N GLU A 31 0.90 10.47 13.71
CA GLU A 31 0.56 10.97 12.37
C GLU A 31 0.87 12.46 12.21
N PHE A 32 0.68 13.28 13.25
CA PHE A 32 1.07 14.71 13.21
C PHE A 32 2.57 14.86 13.03
N TYR A 33 3.39 14.03 13.69
CA TYR A 33 4.84 13.99 13.46
C TYR A 33 5.19 13.51 12.05
N CYS A 34 4.45 12.55 11.47
CA CYS A 34 4.63 12.13 10.08
C CYS A 34 4.31 13.27 9.09
N GLU A 35 3.32 14.12 9.38
CA GLU A 35 3.05 15.32 8.58
C GLU A 35 4.22 16.32 8.62
N LEU A 36 4.78 16.56 9.83
CA LEU A 36 5.97 17.40 9.98
C LEU A 36 7.17 16.83 9.22
N ALA A 37 7.41 15.52 9.35
CA ALA A 37 8.47 14.84 8.62
C ALA A 37 8.30 14.98 7.11
N SER A 38 7.07 14.77 6.60
CA SER A 38 6.76 14.92 5.17
C SER A 38 7.05 16.33 4.67
N ASN A 39 6.70 17.35 5.46
CA ASN A 39 7.00 18.74 5.14
C ASN A 39 8.53 19.01 5.08
N GLU A 40 9.29 18.45 6.01
CA GLU A 40 10.76 18.63 6.02
C GLU A 40 11.44 17.84 4.88
N ILE A 41 10.90 16.67 4.49
CA ILE A 41 11.35 15.94 3.29
C ILE A 41 11.14 16.82 2.04
N MET A 42 9.97 17.43 1.88
CA MET A 42 9.68 18.33 0.75
C MET A 42 10.59 19.56 0.72
N ARG A 43 11.07 20.00 1.89
CA ARG A 43 12.02 21.11 2.03
C ARG A 43 13.49 20.69 1.90
N SER A 44 13.74 19.42 1.59
CA SER A 44 15.08 18.83 1.50
C SER A 44 15.91 18.97 2.80
N LYS A 45 15.24 18.78 3.96
CA LYS A 45 15.84 18.81 5.30
C LYS A 45 15.79 17.41 5.94
N PRO A 46 16.67 16.48 5.52
CA PRO A 46 16.61 15.08 5.94
C PRO A 46 16.79 14.88 7.44
N ASP A 47 17.67 15.66 8.10
CA ASP A 47 17.94 15.49 9.54
C ASP A 47 16.73 15.89 10.38
N SER A 48 16.04 16.98 10.03
CA SER A 48 14.80 17.39 10.70
C SER A 48 13.69 16.37 10.47
N ALA A 49 13.58 15.85 9.25
CA ALA A 49 12.62 14.80 8.92
C ALA A 49 12.85 13.53 9.76
N ARG A 50 14.11 13.09 9.87
CA ARG A 50 14.50 11.92 10.68
C ARG A 50 14.12 12.11 12.16
N ALA A 51 14.39 13.28 12.72
CA ALA A 51 14.02 13.57 14.11
C ALA A 51 12.51 13.47 14.34
N TYR A 52 11.69 13.98 13.41
CA TYR A 52 10.22 13.84 13.51
C TYR A 52 9.76 12.40 13.33
N LEU A 53 10.37 11.60 12.47
CA LEU A 53 10.03 10.18 12.31
C LEU A 53 10.38 9.37 13.57
N GLU A 54 11.49 9.68 14.24
CA GLU A 54 11.85 9.08 15.53
C GLU A 54 10.80 9.41 16.61
N LEU A 55 10.35 10.68 16.67
CA LEU A 55 9.28 11.09 17.58
C LEU A 55 7.95 10.38 17.26
N ALA A 56 7.60 10.22 15.98
CA ALA A 56 6.42 9.44 15.58
C ALA A 56 6.48 8.00 16.09
N MET A 57 7.63 7.33 15.91
CA MET A 57 7.85 5.95 16.38
C MET A 57 7.90 5.83 17.91
N GLN A 58 8.31 6.89 18.64
CA GLN A 58 8.21 6.94 20.10
C GLN A 58 6.77 7.02 20.57
N GLN A 59 5.90 7.77 19.88
CA GLN A 59 4.48 7.86 20.20
C GLN A 59 3.74 6.56 19.87
N ASN A 60 4.01 5.98 18.68
CA ASN A 60 3.39 4.75 18.23
C ASN A 60 4.41 3.87 17.47
N ARG A 61 4.89 2.81 18.11
CA ARG A 61 5.81 1.84 17.49
C ARG A 61 5.22 1.12 16.28
N LYS A 62 3.89 1.09 16.17
CA LYS A 62 3.16 0.50 15.04
C LYS A 62 2.80 1.52 13.96
N CYS A 63 3.34 2.73 13.99
CA CYS A 63 3.09 3.74 12.96
C CYS A 63 3.70 3.30 11.62
N VAL A 64 2.84 2.76 10.75
CA VAL A 64 3.21 2.30 9.41
C VAL A 64 3.76 3.43 8.56
N ARG A 65 3.12 4.60 8.63
CA ARG A 65 3.53 5.77 7.85
C ARG A 65 4.94 6.24 8.21
N ALA A 66 5.32 6.20 9.49
CA ALA A 66 6.67 6.54 9.91
C ALA A 66 7.72 5.58 9.31
N SER A 67 7.45 4.27 9.30
CA SER A 67 8.33 3.27 8.67
C SER A 67 8.42 3.46 7.15
N LEU A 68 7.30 3.78 6.50
CA LEU A 68 7.27 4.06 5.06
C LEU A 68 8.11 5.28 4.71
N LEU A 69 7.88 6.41 5.40
CA LEU A 69 8.62 7.66 5.17
C LEU A 69 10.11 7.52 5.52
N GLN A 70 10.46 6.74 6.56
CA GLN A 70 11.84 6.46 6.91
C GLN A 70 12.55 5.67 5.81
N GLY A 71 11.89 4.66 5.25
CA GLY A 71 12.45 3.91 4.13
C GLY A 71 12.62 4.78 2.88
N ASP A 72 11.63 5.62 2.56
CA ASP A 72 11.71 6.55 1.43
C ASP A 72 12.86 7.57 1.61
N LEU A 73 13.08 8.07 2.83
CA LEU A 73 14.19 8.97 3.15
C LEU A 73 15.55 8.28 3.00
N LEU A 74 15.70 7.06 3.54
CA LEU A 74 16.91 6.25 3.40
C LEU A 74 17.21 5.91 1.94
N LEU A 75 16.16 5.65 1.14
CA LEU A 75 16.34 5.44 -0.29
C LEU A 75 16.87 6.68 -1.01
N GLN A 76 16.40 7.88 -0.66
CA GLN A 76 16.90 9.14 -1.21
C GLN A 76 18.38 9.37 -0.85
N GLU A 77 18.82 8.88 0.31
CA GLU A 77 20.23 8.92 0.77
C GLU A 77 21.09 7.83 0.09
N GLY A 78 20.53 7.00 -0.79
CA GLY A 78 21.23 5.89 -1.45
C GLY A 78 21.44 4.65 -0.57
N ARG A 79 20.83 4.56 0.60
CA ARG A 79 20.96 3.47 1.59
C ARG A 79 19.91 2.40 1.39
N GLN A 80 20.02 1.63 0.30
CA GLN A 80 19.01 0.64 -0.12
C GLN A 80 18.71 -0.42 0.93
N GLU A 81 19.73 -1.04 1.55
CA GLU A 81 19.52 -2.08 2.57
C GLU A 81 18.73 -1.54 3.77
N ALA A 82 19.13 -0.36 4.28
CA ALA A 82 18.44 0.25 5.40
C ALA A 82 17.00 0.66 5.05
N ALA A 83 16.75 1.06 3.80
CA ALA A 83 15.40 1.36 3.30
C ALA A 83 14.53 0.08 3.29
N ILE A 84 15.06 -1.04 2.80
CA ILE A 84 14.39 -2.35 2.81
C ILE A 84 14.03 -2.75 4.25
N GLU A 85 14.96 -2.67 5.19
CA GLU A 85 14.72 -2.97 6.60
C GLU A 85 13.62 -2.09 7.22
N ALA A 86 13.61 -0.79 6.89
CA ALA A 86 12.58 0.12 7.35
C ALA A 86 11.19 -0.26 6.83
N TRP A 87 11.06 -0.63 5.55
CA TRP A 87 9.80 -1.05 4.98
C TRP A 87 9.35 -2.44 5.44
N GLN A 88 10.27 -3.38 5.67
CA GLN A 88 9.92 -4.72 6.15
C GLN A 88 9.29 -4.71 7.56
N ARG A 89 9.55 -3.69 8.38
CA ARG A 89 8.86 -3.51 9.67
C ARG A 89 7.36 -3.40 9.55
N ILE A 90 6.86 -2.95 8.38
CA ILE A 90 5.43 -2.78 8.10
C ILE A 90 4.68 -4.12 8.20
N GLU A 91 5.30 -5.26 7.87
CA GLU A 91 4.70 -6.59 8.06
C GLU A 91 4.26 -6.83 9.50
N GLN A 92 5.05 -6.39 10.47
CA GLN A 92 4.76 -6.56 11.90
C GLN A 92 3.87 -5.46 12.48
N GLN A 93 3.83 -4.29 11.82
CA GLN A 93 3.01 -3.15 12.23
C GLN A 93 1.57 -3.32 11.78
N ASP A 94 1.35 -3.41 10.47
CA ASP A 94 0.07 -3.72 9.82
C ASP A 94 0.30 -4.26 8.39
N PRO A 95 0.13 -5.58 8.18
CA PRO A 95 0.34 -6.19 6.87
C PRO A 95 -0.57 -5.66 5.75
N ALA A 96 -1.70 -5.04 6.08
CA ALA A 96 -2.59 -4.45 5.08
C ALA A 96 -1.90 -3.37 4.23
N TYR A 97 -0.85 -2.75 4.76
CA TYR A 97 -0.09 -1.70 4.09
C TYR A 97 1.08 -2.20 3.23
N LEU A 98 1.35 -3.51 3.19
CA LEU A 98 2.43 -4.09 2.38
C LEU A 98 2.30 -3.75 0.89
N ALA A 99 1.08 -3.61 0.39
CA ALA A 99 0.83 -3.20 -0.99
C ALA A 99 1.45 -1.84 -1.35
N LEU A 100 1.57 -0.91 -0.38
CA LEU A 100 2.16 0.41 -0.60
C LEU A 100 3.67 0.38 -0.81
N ILE A 101 4.35 -0.66 -0.31
CA ILE A 101 5.82 -0.77 -0.36
C ILE A 101 6.31 -1.82 -1.35
N ALA A 102 5.42 -2.65 -1.91
CA ALA A 102 5.80 -3.77 -2.76
C ALA A 102 6.69 -3.35 -3.94
N GLN A 103 6.31 -2.30 -4.66
CA GLN A 103 7.09 -1.78 -5.79
C GLN A 103 8.44 -1.19 -5.35
N ARG A 104 8.47 -0.48 -4.20
CA ARG A 104 9.70 0.09 -3.63
C ARG A 104 10.70 -0.98 -3.22
N LEU A 105 10.22 -2.03 -2.56
CA LEU A 105 11.03 -3.20 -2.21
C LEU A 105 11.63 -3.83 -3.45
N LEU A 106 10.81 -4.09 -4.46
CA LEU A 106 11.28 -4.68 -5.71
C LEU A 106 12.39 -3.86 -6.37
N GLU A 107 12.17 -2.55 -6.51
CA GLU A 107 13.14 -1.65 -7.14
C GLU A 107 14.44 -1.58 -6.36
N SER A 108 14.39 -1.60 -5.01
CA SER A 108 15.57 -1.61 -4.17
C SER A 108 16.33 -2.93 -4.26
N TYR A 109 15.65 -4.07 -4.27
CA TYR A 109 16.29 -5.37 -4.49
C TYR A 109 16.91 -5.48 -5.90
N ARG A 110 16.26 -4.92 -6.94
CA ARG A 110 16.84 -4.87 -8.30
C ARG A 110 18.13 -4.03 -8.34
N LYS A 111 18.15 -2.88 -7.65
CA LYS A 111 19.37 -2.03 -7.58
C LYS A 111 20.52 -2.70 -6.85
N LEU A 112 20.23 -3.59 -5.91
CA LEU A 112 21.21 -4.39 -5.19
C LEU A 112 21.62 -5.69 -5.93
N GLU A 113 21.11 -5.92 -7.14
CA GLU A 113 21.30 -7.15 -7.91
C GLU A 113 20.78 -8.43 -7.20
N ARG A 114 19.86 -8.25 -6.23
CA ARG A 114 19.24 -9.30 -5.40
C ARG A 114 17.78 -9.55 -5.79
N ARG A 115 17.49 -9.52 -7.09
CA ARG A 115 16.12 -9.62 -7.62
C ARG A 115 15.36 -10.83 -7.10
N ASP A 116 15.99 -12.00 -7.07
CA ASP A 116 15.35 -13.26 -6.69
C ASP A 116 14.90 -13.26 -5.22
N GLU A 117 15.67 -12.63 -4.35
CA GLU A 117 15.28 -12.44 -2.95
C GLU A 117 14.04 -11.54 -2.82
N GLY A 118 13.97 -10.45 -3.61
CA GLY A 118 12.79 -9.58 -3.66
C GLY A 118 11.54 -10.32 -4.15
N ILE A 119 11.67 -11.16 -5.18
CA ILE A 119 10.58 -11.99 -5.68
C ILE A 119 10.11 -12.99 -4.61
N ALA A 120 11.04 -13.69 -3.97
CA ALA A 120 10.72 -14.65 -2.91
C ALA A 120 9.99 -13.99 -1.74
N LEU A 121 10.45 -12.81 -1.29
CA LEU A 121 9.81 -12.04 -0.23
C LEU A 121 8.38 -11.62 -0.58
N LEU A 122 8.19 -11.03 -1.78
CA LEU A 122 6.88 -10.56 -2.22
C LEU A 122 5.91 -11.73 -2.47
N SER A 123 6.40 -12.88 -2.91
CA SER A 123 5.60 -14.11 -3.04
C SER A 123 5.12 -14.62 -1.69
N VAL A 124 5.98 -14.61 -0.66
CA VAL A 124 5.59 -14.94 0.72
C VAL A 124 4.57 -13.94 1.27
N TYR A 125 4.72 -12.66 0.98
CA TYR A 125 3.73 -11.64 1.38
C TYR A 125 2.38 -11.88 0.70
N LEU A 126 2.36 -12.17 -0.59
CA LEU A 126 1.11 -12.50 -1.31
C LEU A 126 0.44 -13.75 -0.75
N GLU A 127 1.21 -14.77 -0.39
CA GLU A 127 0.67 -16.01 0.19
C GLU A 127 0.04 -15.78 1.56
N ARG A 128 0.69 -15.00 2.43
CA ARG A 128 0.23 -14.74 3.80
C ARG A 128 -0.83 -13.66 3.90
N TYR A 129 -0.72 -12.63 3.07
CA TYR A 129 -1.54 -11.42 3.09
C TYR A 129 -2.10 -11.12 1.70
N PRO A 130 -3.05 -11.92 1.20
CA PRO A 130 -3.57 -11.79 -0.15
C PRO A 130 -4.11 -10.38 -0.41
N SER A 131 -3.65 -9.78 -1.50
CA SER A 131 -4.07 -8.45 -1.95
C SER A 131 -3.92 -8.33 -3.45
N LEU A 132 -4.88 -7.70 -4.11
CA LEU A 132 -4.86 -7.47 -5.56
C LEU A 132 -3.68 -6.58 -5.98
N ASP A 133 -3.30 -5.60 -5.13
CA ASP A 133 -2.16 -4.73 -5.44
C ASP A 133 -0.82 -5.47 -5.29
N LEU A 134 -0.69 -6.40 -4.32
CA LEU A 134 0.47 -7.31 -4.24
C LEU A 134 0.49 -8.29 -5.41
N LEU A 135 -0.66 -8.87 -5.76
CA LEU A 135 -0.77 -9.76 -6.92
C LEU A 135 -0.33 -9.06 -8.21
N ASP A 136 -0.66 -7.80 -8.40
CA ASP A 136 -0.23 -7.02 -9.57
C ASP A 136 1.29 -6.96 -9.68
N VAL A 137 2.00 -6.71 -8.58
CA VAL A 137 3.47 -6.65 -8.55
C VAL A 137 4.09 -8.03 -8.80
N VAL A 138 3.62 -9.07 -8.07
CA VAL A 138 4.16 -10.43 -8.20
C VAL A 138 3.86 -11.01 -9.60
N TYR A 139 2.68 -10.73 -10.15
CA TYR A 139 2.32 -11.13 -11.52
C TYR A 139 3.31 -10.60 -12.56
N GLN A 140 3.65 -9.31 -12.51
CA GLN A 140 4.61 -8.73 -13.45
C GLN A 140 5.98 -9.38 -13.32
N LEU A 141 6.42 -9.69 -12.09
CA LEU A 141 7.68 -10.36 -11.84
C LEU A 141 7.75 -11.78 -12.41
N VAL A 142 6.70 -12.57 -12.18
CA VAL A 142 6.60 -13.93 -12.69
C VAL A 142 6.48 -13.92 -14.22
N LEU A 143 5.73 -12.96 -14.78
CA LEU A 143 5.62 -12.79 -16.23
C LEU A 143 6.97 -12.50 -16.88
N GLU A 144 7.78 -11.63 -16.30
CA GLU A 144 9.11 -11.27 -16.80
C GLU A 144 10.14 -12.38 -16.63
N GLY A 145 10.06 -13.16 -15.54
CA GLY A 145 11.06 -14.16 -15.19
C GLY A 145 10.73 -15.58 -15.68
N GLU A 146 9.47 -15.99 -15.53
CA GLU A 146 9.03 -17.38 -15.77
C GLU A 146 8.06 -17.49 -16.95
N GLY A 147 7.62 -16.35 -17.51
CA GLY A 147 6.77 -16.28 -18.68
C GLY A 147 5.27 -16.38 -18.40
N THR A 148 4.49 -16.34 -19.50
CA THR A 148 3.03 -16.16 -19.49
C THR A 148 2.29 -17.32 -18.80
N GLU A 149 2.74 -18.56 -19.00
CA GLU A 149 2.08 -19.74 -18.42
C GLU A 149 2.18 -19.76 -16.88
N ALA A 150 3.36 -19.42 -16.33
CA ALA A 150 3.57 -19.33 -14.90
C ALA A 150 2.75 -18.19 -14.29
N ALA A 151 2.73 -17.01 -14.93
CA ALA A 151 1.94 -15.87 -14.53
C ALA A 151 0.42 -16.19 -14.54
N TYR A 152 -0.07 -16.91 -15.54
CA TYR A 152 -1.45 -17.37 -15.59
C TYR A 152 -1.79 -18.30 -14.41
N ARG A 153 -0.91 -19.30 -14.13
CA ARG A 153 -1.11 -20.22 -13.00
C ARG A 153 -1.16 -19.49 -11.66
N LEU A 154 -0.28 -18.51 -11.45
CA LEU A 154 -0.28 -17.67 -10.26
C LEU A 154 -1.63 -16.96 -10.07
N VAL A 155 -2.11 -16.23 -11.08
CA VAL A 155 -3.37 -15.48 -10.98
C VAL A 155 -4.54 -16.42 -10.78
N ARG A 156 -4.54 -17.58 -11.45
CA ARG A 156 -5.61 -18.60 -11.29
C ARG A 156 -5.66 -19.14 -9.87
N ALA A 157 -4.51 -19.48 -9.30
CA ALA A 157 -4.43 -19.99 -7.93
C ALA A 157 -4.91 -18.95 -6.93
N GLU A 158 -4.47 -17.69 -7.10
CA GLU A 158 -4.88 -16.60 -6.21
C GLU A 158 -6.38 -16.30 -6.32
N LEU A 159 -6.93 -16.27 -7.54
CA LEU A 159 -8.36 -16.05 -7.74
C LEU A 159 -9.25 -17.20 -7.19
N GLN A 160 -8.74 -18.43 -7.15
CA GLN A 160 -9.44 -19.56 -6.49
C GLN A 160 -9.48 -19.39 -4.97
N ARG A 161 -8.48 -18.76 -4.37
CA ARG A 161 -8.43 -18.47 -2.93
C ARG A 161 -9.23 -17.22 -2.58
N ASN A 162 -9.14 -16.19 -3.41
CA ASN A 162 -9.73 -14.87 -3.22
C ASN A 162 -10.48 -14.43 -4.49
N PRO A 163 -11.75 -14.86 -4.69
CA PRO A 163 -12.51 -14.55 -5.89
C PRO A 163 -12.93 -13.06 -5.91
N THR A 164 -12.44 -12.30 -6.89
CA THR A 164 -12.78 -10.89 -7.11
C THR A 164 -12.97 -10.60 -8.60
N LEU A 165 -13.77 -9.57 -8.94
CA LEU A 165 -13.95 -9.14 -10.33
C LEU A 165 -12.64 -8.58 -10.94
N LEU A 166 -11.85 -7.85 -10.15
CA LEU A 166 -10.54 -7.36 -10.57
C LEU A 166 -9.55 -8.52 -10.78
N GLY A 167 -9.58 -9.54 -9.91
CA GLY A 167 -8.80 -10.76 -10.10
C GLY A 167 -9.24 -11.53 -11.36
N LEU A 168 -10.54 -11.58 -11.65
CA LEU A 168 -11.06 -12.20 -12.88
C LEU A 168 -10.61 -11.44 -14.14
N GLU A 169 -10.62 -10.11 -14.11
CA GLU A 169 -10.05 -9.29 -15.20
C GLU A 169 -8.58 -9.62 -15.44
N LYS A 170 -7.81 -9.74 -14.35
CA LYS A 170 -6.40 -10.12 -14.40
C LYS A 170 -6.21 -11.51 -15.00
N LEU A 171 -7.06 -12.47 -14.59
CA LEU A 171 -7.04 -13.83 -15.15
C LEU A 171 -7.31 -13.84 -16.65
N MET A 172 -8.29 -13.07 -17.12
CA MET A 172 -8.58 -12.97 -18.56
C MET A 172 -7.39 -12.34 -19.31
N SER A 173 -6.76 -11.31 -18.74
CA SER A 173 -5.57 -10.68 -19.30
C SER A 173 -4.38 -11.65 -19.41
N ALA A 174 -4.15 -12.46 -18.35
CA ALA A 174 -3.09 -13.46 -18.34
C ALA A 174 -3.37 -14.63 -19.29
N ARG A 175 -4.65 -14.94 -19.55
CA ARG A 175 -5.05 -16.03 -20.44
C ARG A 175 -4.98 -15.68 -21.92
N LEU A 176 -5.19 -14.42 -22.28
CA LEU A 176 -5.26 -13.97 -23.69
C LEU A 176 -4.09 -14.44 -24.58
N PRO A 177 -2.82 -14.37 -24.15
CA PRO A 177 -1.70 -14.84 -24.95
C PRO A 177 -1.66 -16.38 -25.15
N LEU A 178 -2.38 -17.12 -24.30
CA LEU A 178 -2.33 -18.59 -24.21
C LEU A 178 -3.47 -19.28 -24.97
N VAL A 179 -4.49 -18.54 -25.41
CA VAL A 179 -5.66 -19.13 -26.10
C VAL A 179 -5.46 -19.16 -27.61
N ALA A 180 -6.09 -20.15 -28.25
CA ALA A 180 -6.13 -20.24 -29.71
C ALA A 180 -6.76 -18.98 -30.34
N PRO A 181 -6.36 -18.58 -31.56
CA PRO A 181 -6.87 -17.36 -32.20
C PRO A 181 -8.40 -17.31 -32.31
N GLU A 182 -9.05 -18.44 -32.47
CA GLU A 182 -10.51 -18.56 -32.63
C GLU A 182 -11.26 -18.21 -31.36
N VAL A 183 -10.67 -18.46 -30.17
CA VAL A 183 -11.27 -18.20 -28.85
C VAL A 183 -10.92 -16.81 -28.31
N ARG A 184 -9.88 -16.20 -28.87
CA ARG A 184 -9.37 -14.89 -28.38
C ARG A 184 -10.42 -13.78 -28.35
N PRO A 185 -11.29 -13.61 -29.38
CA PRO A 185 -12.31 -12.56 -29.37
C PRO A 185 -13.30 -12.70 -28.20
N ASP A 186 -13.67 -13.94 -27.80
CA ASP A 186 -14.58 -14.18 -26.70
C ASP A 186 -13.94 -13.82 -25.34
N VAL A 187 -12.66 -14.15 -25.18
CA VAL A 187 -11.91 -13.80 -23.96
C VAL A 187 -11.71 -12.27 -23.87
N GLU A 188 -11.43 -11.59 -25.00
CA GLU A 188 -11.34 -10.13 -25.06
C GLU A 188 -12.67 -9.46 -24.74
N LEU A 189 -13.78 -9.99 -25.27
CA LEU A 189 -15.12 -9.50 -24.98
C LEU A 189 -15.42 -9.63 -23.48
N ALA A 190 -15.20 -10.80 -22.89
CA ALA A 190 -15.40 -11.04 -21.46
C ALA A 190 -14.56 -10.08 -20.60
N LYS A 191 -13.27 -9.91 -20.94
CA LYS A 191 -12.36 -8.96 -20.29
C LYS A 191 -12.90 -7.52 -20.38
N THR A 192 -13.35 -7.09 -21.57
CA THR A 192 -13.86 -5.72 -21.80
C THR A 192 -15.13 -5.45 -20.99
N ILE A 193 -16.03 -6.43 -20.90
CA ILE A 193 -17.23 -6.33 -20.07
C ILE A 193 -16.86 -6.17 -18.61
N ILE A 194 -15.99 -7.03 -18.10
CA ILE A 194 -15.51 -6.97 -16.69
C ILE A 194 -14.85 -5.60 -16.42
N GLN A 195 -13.97 -5.13 -17.31
CA GLN A 195 -13.35 -3.81 -17.18
C GLN A 195 -14.36 -2.66 -17.14
N GLY A 196 -15.44 -2.77 -17.88
CA GLY A 196 -16.54 -1.79 -17.85
C GLY A 196 -17.18 -1.66 -16.47
N TYR A 197 -17.29 -2.77 -15.74
CA TYR A 197 -17.81 -2.80 -14.37
C TYR A 197 -16.75 -2.36 -13.35
N THR A 198 -15.53 -2.89 -13.43
CA THR A 198 -14.46 -2.62 -12.45
C THR A 198 -13.98 -1.17 -12.47
N LYS A 199 -14.01 -0.49 -13.62
CA LYS A 199 -13.71 0.95 -13.74
C LYS A 199 -14.62 1.84 -12.88
N ARG A 200 -15.83 1.38 -12.56
CA ARG A 200 -16.81 2.11 -11.74
C ARG A 200 -16.64 1.87 -10.25
N LEU A 201 -15.91 0.82 -9.87
CA LEU A 201 -15.67 0.49 -8.47
C LEU A 201 -14.68 1.47 -7.87
N SER A 202 -14.99 1.96 -6.69
CA SER A 202 -14.08 2.76 -5.90
C SER A 202 -12.97 1.88 -5.37
N ARG A 203 -11.74 2.39 -5.36
CA ARG A 203 -10.56 1.58 -5.06
C ARG A 203 -10.39 1.31 -3.57
N TYR A 204 -10.69 2.31 -2.75
CA TYR A 204 -10.49 2.29 -1.30
C TYR A 204 -11.75 2.74 -0.57
N ARG A 205 -11.92 2.29 0.66
CA ARG A 205 -13.05 2.65 1.52
C ARG A 205 -12.55 2.95 2.94
N CYS A 206 -13.07 4.00 3.54
CA CYS A 206 -12.82 4.30 4.94
C CYS A 206 -13.62 3.36 5.85
N ASP A 207 -12.96 2.71 6.80
CA ASP A 207 -13.60 1.78 7.74
C ASP A 207 -14.48 2.50 8.76
N ASN A 208 -14.19 3.79 9.04
CA ASN A 208 -14.94 4.57 10.01
C ASN A 208 -16.25 5.14 9.44
N CYS A 209 -16.21 5.77 8.26
CA CYS A 209 -17.37 6.48 7.70
C CYS A 209 -17.87 5.92 6.36
N GLY A 210 -17.20 4.92 5.77
CA GLY A 210 -17.58 4.32 4.50
C GLY A 210 -17.25 5.18 3.27
N PHE A 211 -16.58 6.32 3.42
CA PHE A 211 -16.19 7.17 2.28
C PHE A 211 -15.33 6.38 1.29
N LYS A 212 -15.67 6.46 0.00
CA LYS A 212 -15.01 5.72 -1.07
C LYS A 212 -14.28 6.67 -2.02
N ALA A 213 -13.02 6.34 -2.37
CA ALA A 213 -12.23 7.10 -3.35
C ALA A 213 -11.32 6.21 -4.18
N ARG A 214 -10.83 6.75 -5.33
CA ARG A 214 -9.91 6.05 -6.22
C ARG A 214 -8.45 6.10 -5.77
N GLN A 215 -8.13 7.02 -4.84
CA GLN A 215 -6.78 7.16 -4.29
C GLN A 215 -6.77 6.87 -2.81
N PHE A 216 -5.63 6.44 -2.31
CA PHE A 216 -5.37 6.21 -0.91
C PHE A 216 -5.16 7.52 -0.15
N TYR A 217 -5.62 7.57 1.12
CA TYR A 217 -5.42 8.70 2.04
C TYR A 217 -4.99 8.19 3.41
N TRP A 218 -3.96 8.79 3.99
CA TRP A 218 -3.60 8.55 5.39
C TRP A 218 -4.64 9.10 6.36
N ARG A 219 -5.22 10.24 6.03
CA ARG A 219 -6.33 10.86 6.75
C ARG A 219 -7.57 10.86 5.87
N CYS A 220 -8.66 10.28 6.35
CA CYS A 220 -9.90 10.27 5.58
C CYS A 220 -10.42 11.71 5.32
N PRO A 221 -10.65 12.11 4.06
CA PRO A 221 -11.10 13.48 3.76
C PRO A 221 -12.53 13.75 4.20
N ALA A 222 -13.34 12.73 4.50
CA ALA A 222 -14.73 12.89 4.90
C ALA A 222 -14.90 12.97 6.43
N CYS A 223 -14.27 12.04 7.19
CA CYS A 223 -14.44 12.02 8.64
C CYS A 223 -13.20 12.50 9.42
N GLY A 224 -12.09 12.78 8.73
CA GLY A 224 -10.85 13.25 9.36
C GLY A 224 -10.08 12.17 10.14
N GLY A 225 -10.56 10.92 10.17
CA GLY A 225 -9.89 9.83 10.89
C GLY A 225 -8.55 9.45 10.25
N TRP A 226 -7.54 9.22 11.09
CA TRP A 226 -6.23 8.75 10.69
C TRP A 226 -6.18 7.22 10.64
N GLU A 227 -5.43 6.66 9.68
CA GLU A 227 -5.29 5.21 9.46
C GLU A 227 -6.62 4.43 9.37
N THR A 228 -7.72 5.13 9.08
CA THR A 228 -9.05 4.53 8.90
C THR A 228 -9.35 4.16 7.44
N TYR A 229 -8.35 4.31 6.57
CA TYR A 229 -8.48 4.16 5.14
C TYR A 229 -7.45 3.14 4.62
N PRO A 230 -7.62 1.84 4.97
CA PRO A 230 -6.63 0.83 4.62
C PRO A 230 -6.42 0.74 3.10
N PRO A 231 -5.20 0.46 2.62
CA PRO A 231 -4.90 0.36 1.19
C PRO A 231 -5.39 -0.98 0.60
N ARG A 232 -6.66 -1.32 0.86
CA ARG A 232 -7.36 -2.48 0.30
C ARG A 232 -8.42 -2.02 -0.68
N ARG A 233 -8.59 -2.76 -1.76
CA ARG A 233 -9.66 -2.49 -2.73
C ARG A 233 -11.02 -2.84 -2.13
N SER A 234 -12.07 -2.07 -2.45
CA SER A 234 -13.40 -2.27 -1.85
C SER A 234 -13.98 -3.65 -2.08
N GLU A 235 -13.63 -4.35 -3.17
CA GLU A 235 -14.05 -5.73 -3.43
C GLU A 235 -13.46 -6.75 -2.45
N GLU A 236 -12.30 -6.45 -1.85
CA GLU A 236 -11.67 -7.34 -0.86
C GLU A 236 -12.39 -7.29 0.50
N PHE A 237 -13.22 -6.26 0.74
CA PHE A 237 -14.03 -6.13 1.95
C PHE A 237 -15.39 -6.85 1.86
N ASP A 238 -15.94 -6.99 0.65
CA ASP A 238 -17.28 -7.55 0.47
C ASP A 238 -17.30 -9.09 0.50
N GLN A 239 -16.14 -9.74 0.68
CA GLN A 239 -16.01 -11.21 0.76
C GLN A 239 -16.24 -11.79 2.17
N THR A 240 -16.49 -10.97 3.18
CA THR A 240 -16.86 -11.41 4.53
C THR A 240 -18.40 -11.55 4.66
N LEU A 241 -19.00 -12.36 3.78
CA LEU A 241 -20.37 -12.87 3.93
C LEU A 241 -20.35 -14.35 4.25
#